data_f2dec2c6fd6912cdd9eb7ddf9b0db00b
#
_entry.id   f2dec2c6fd6912cdd9eb7ddf9b0db00b
#
_cell.length_a   1.000
_cell.length_b   1.000
_cell.length_c   1.000
_cell.angle_alpha   90.00
_cell.angle_beta   90.00
_cell.angle_gamma   90.00
#
_symmetry.space_group_name_H-M   'P 1'
#
loop_
_entity.id
_entity.type
_entity.pdbx_description
1 polymer ?
#
loop_
_entity_poly.entity_id
_entity_poly.type
_entity_poly.pdbx_seq_one_letter_code
_entity_poly.pdbx_strand_id
1 'polypeptide(L)'
;MSRNDHLHLVTKVANLYYVKKEKQVEIADRLEISQSTVSRLAQEAINKNLVTFKLNSSISEYVNLEEELREKFNLKDISIVDYSNNDYQLINNLGSYTAFYLQNTIKKNDLVGISCWSQALLATANVMNNIEKSINADVVQILGGLGSSTFESHAYQLTYKFAEKFNGKAHLLPSPGILDSKSGRNILLKDAYIQKIFNLFESLTIALVGIGQIKQSKLLTESGNCFNFKELELLKKKQVVGDINLRFISEDGKNIKTDLDKRIMGINLNQLKLIPRRIAVAGGKQKHKSIKASILGGYINTLITDAQTANYLINIKK
;
A
#
# COMPACT_ATOMS: atom_id res chain seq x y z
N MET A 1 47.46 -17.23 14.80
CA MET A 1 47.20 -15.90 14.22
C MET A 1 46.92 -14.96 15.37
N SER A 2 47.74 -13.89 15.56
CA SER A 2 47.48 -12.96 16.66
C SER A 2 46.18 -12.16 16.39
N ARG A 3 45.60 -11.58 17.43
CA ARG A 3 44.41 -10.73 17.31
C ARG A 3 44.65 -9.55 16.35
N ASN A 4 45.86 -9.05 16.28
CA ASN A 4 46.29 -7.98 15.39
C ASN A 4 46.41 -8.45 13.93
N ASP A 5 46.89 -9.69 13.69
CA ASP A 5 47.01 -10.21 12.32
C ASP A 5 45.64 -10.42 11.69
N HIS A 6 44.67 -10.92 12.50
CA HIS A 6 43.31 -11.10 12.04
C HIS A 6 42.65 -9.76 11.70
N LEU A 7 42.80 -8.76 12.57
CA LEU A 7 42.25 -7.44 12.33
C LEU A 7 42.85 -6.78 11.10
N HIS A 8 44.14 -6.96 10.88
CA HIS A 8 44.85 -6.49 9.69
C HIS A 8 44.26 -7.11 8.40
N LEU A 9 44.03 -8.42 8.41
CA LEU A 9 43.41 -9.11 7.26
C LEU A 9 41.99 -8.63 6.99
N VAL A 10 41.18 -8.50 8.05
CA VAL A 10 39.81 -7.93 7.95
C VAL A 10 39.85 -6.53 7.31
N THR A 11 40.75 -5.66 7.79
CA THR A 11 40.86 -4.28 7.25
C THR A 11 41.35 -4.29 5.81
N LYS A 12 42.31 -5.18 5.44
CA LYS A 12 42.81 -5.30 4.07
C LYS A 12 41.72 -5.74 3.11
N VAL A 13 40.93 -6.77 3.46
CA VAL A 13 39.81 -7.24 2.67
C VAL A 13 38.74 -6.12 2.52
N ALA A 14 38.42 -5.44 3.60
CA ALA A 14 37.48 -4.32 3.59
C ALA A 14 37.94 -3.19 2.66
N ASN A 15 39.21 -2.82 2.67
CA ASN A 15 39.77 -1.82 1.77
C ASN A 15 39.64 -2.24 0.29
N LEU A 16 40.04 -3.48 -0.04
CA LEU A 16 39.97 -3.98 -1.39
C LEU A 16 38.52 -4.02 -1.89
N TYR A 17 37.60 -4.53 -1.07
CA TYR A 17 36.22 -4.72 -1.45
C TYR A 17 35.41 -3.41 -1.48
N TYR A 18 35.42 -2.63 -0.38
CA TYR A 18 34.56 -1.45 -0.25
C TYR A 18 35.16 -0.19 -0.86
N VAL A 19 36.49 0.00 -0.76
CA VAL A 19 37.16 1.21 -1.26
C VAL A 19 37.65 1.04 -2.69
N LYS A 20 38.37 -0.05 -2.97
CA LYS A 20 38.93 -0.32 -4.32
C LYS A 20 37.93 -0.95 -5.28
N LYS A 21 36.76 -1.43 -4.76
CA LYS A 21 35.69 -2.05 -5.55
C LYS A 21 36.12 -3.33 -6.31
N GLU A 22 37.15 -4.02 -5.83
CA GLU A 22 37.58 -5.31 -6.40
C GLU A 22 36.51 -6.37 -6.17
N LYS A 23 36.34 -7.31 -7.11
CA LYS A 23 35.39 -8.42 -6.97
C LYS A 23 35.89 -9.41 -5.92
N GLN A 24 34.96 -10.08 -5.24
CA GLN A 24 35.32 -11.07 -4.20
C GLN A 24 36.24 -12.20 -4.74
N VAL A 25 36.06 -12.61 -6.00
CA VAL A 25 36.91 -13.62 -6.66
C VAL A 25 38.34 -13.10 -6.82
N GLU A 26 38.51 -11.87 -7.29
CA GLU A 26 39.83 -11.24 -7.48
C GLU A 26 40.57 -11.06 -6.15
N ILE A 27 39.85 -10.69 -5.10
CA ILE A 27 40.42 -10.58 -3.74
C ILE A 27 40.82 -11.96 -3.20
N ALA A 28 39.99 -12.97 -3.46
CA ALA A 28 40.26 -14.34 -3.03
C ALA A 28 41.53 -14.89 -3.68
N ASP A 29 41.69 -14.74 -4.98
CA ASP A 29 42.87 -15.12 -5.73
C ASP A 29 44.13 -14.37 -5.26
N ARG A 30 44.02 -13.05 -5.09
CA ARG A 30 45.13 -12.19 -4.66
C ARG A 30 45.64 -12.48 -3.25
N LEU A 31 44.73 -12.88 -2.35
CA LEU A 31 45.08 -13.15 -0.94
C LEU A 31 45.23 -14.66 -0.63
N GLU A 32 45.08 -15.51 -1.63
CA GLU A 32 45.15 -16.97 -1.51
C GLU A 32 44.18 -17.53 -0.46
N ILE A 33 42.95 -16.97 -0.42
CA ILE A 33 41.85 -17.39 0.47
C ILE A 33 40.60 -17.72 -0.32
N SER A 34 39.64 -18.42 0.29
CA SER A 34 38.38 -18.72 -0.39
C SER A 34 37.50 -17.48 -0.52
N GLN A 35 36.66 -17.40 -1.59
CA GLN A 35 35.68 -16.34 -1.77
C GLN A 35 34.71 -16.23 -0.58
N SER A 36 34.33 -17.36 0.03
CA SER A 36 33.51 -17.37 1.23
C SER A 36 34.21 -16.71 2.43
N THR A 37 35.54 -16.86 2.52
CA THR A 37 36.36 -16.18 3.54
C THR A 37 36.37 -14.68 3.29
N VAL A 38 36.52 -14.23 2.03
CA VAL A 38 36.46 -12.79 1.66
C VAL A 38 35.12 -12.23 2.08
N SER A 39 34.00 -12.87 1.73
CA SER A 39 32.66 -12.44 2.10
C SER A 39 32.49 -12.31 3.61
N ARG A 40 32.94 -13.31 4.37
CA ARG A 40 32.87 -13.30 5.84
C ARG A 40 33.71 -12.19 6.46
N LEU A 41 34.94 -11.97 5.99
CA LEU A 41 35.83 -10.90 6.49
C LEU A 41 35.29 -9.51 6.14
N ALA A 42 34.70 -9.33 4.95
CA ALA A 42 34.05 -8.08 4.57
C ALA A 42 32.86 -7.76 5.49
N GLN A 43 32.02 -8.76 5.78
CA GLN A 43 30.91 -8.60 6.73
C GLN A 43 31.39 -8.33 8.16
N GLU A 44 32.48 -8.99 8.58
CA GLU A 44 33.09 -8.77 9.89
C GLU A 44 33.61 -7.33 10.05
N ALA A 45 34.10 -6.71 8.97
CA ALA A 45 34.55 -5.31 9.00
C ALA A 45 33.37 -4.35 9.28
N ILE A 46 32.19 -4.60 8.74
CA ILE A 46 30.97 -3.85 9.06
C ILE A 46 30.57 -4.06 10.52
N ASN A 47 30.48 -5.33 10.96
CA ASN A 47 30.06 -5.66 12.31
C ASN A 47 30.97 -5.08 13.39
N LYS A 48 32.25 -4.88 13.07
CA LYS A 48 33.26 -4.25 13.94
C LYS A 48 33.36 -2.73 13.76
N ASN A 49 32.48 -2.11 12.98
CA ASN A 49 32.50 -0.68 12.64
C ASN A 49 33.83 -0.19 12.02
N LEU A 50 34.59 -1.07 11.37
CA LEU A 50 35.80 -0.70 10.62
C LEU A 50 35.43 -0.04 9.28
N VAL A 51 34.23 -0.32 8.79
CA VAL A 51 33.61 0.30 7.63
C VAL A 51 32.25 0.82 8.04
N THR A 52 32.00 2.09 7.76
CA THR A 52 30.70 2.72 7.94
C THR A 52 30.24 3.32 6.62
N PHE A 53 28.96 3.12 6.30
CA PHE A 53 28.35 3.73 5.11
C PHE A 53 27.52 4.93 5.54
N LYS A 54 27.62 6.02 4.77
CA LYS A 54 26.77 7.19 4.94
C LYS A 54 26.03 7.45 3.63
N LEU A 55 24.71 7.49 3.70
CA LEU A 55 23.87 7.91 2.59
C LEU A 55 23.87 9.45 2.56
N ASN A 56 24.45 10.04 1.53
CA ASN A 56 24.45 11.48 1.32
C ASN A 56 23.32 11.88 0.36
N SER A 57 22.09 11.84 0.84
CA SER A 57 20.92 12.24 0.07
C SER A 57 19.96 13.01 0.98
N SER A 58 19.30 14.03 0.46
CA SER A 58 18.20 14.73 1.16
C SER A 58 17.04 13.81 1.49
N ILE A 59 16.94 12.67 0.80
CA ILE A 59 15.91 11.63 0.99
C ILE A 59 16.34 10.59 2.04
N SER A 60 17.60 10.60 2.49
CA SER A 60 18.12 9.59 3.44
C SER A 60 17.36 9.56 4.78
N GLU A 61 16.83 10.71 5.22
CA GLU A 61 16.00 10.78 6.43
C GLU A 61 14.68 10.03 6.26
N TYR A 62 14.06 10.10 5.08
CA TYR A 62 12.84 9.33 4.79
C TYR A 62 13.12 7.84 4.76
N VAL A 63 14.20 7.41 4.13
CA VAL A 63 14.59 5.99 4.07
C VAL A 63 14.82 5.40 5.47
N ASN A 64 15.46 6.15 6.37
CA ASN A 64 15.65 5.71 7.75
C ASN A 64 14.31 5.62 8.50
N LEU A 65 13.44 6.63 8.36
CA LEU A 65 12.12 6.64 8.97
C LEU A 65 11.20 5.53 8.41
N GLU A 66 11.31 5.23 7.13
CA GLU A 66 10.63 4.11 6.48
C GLU A 66 11.01 2.77 7.13
N GLU A 67 12.31 2.54 7.33
CA GLU A 67 12.77 1.30 7.96
C GLU A 67 12.35 1.19 9.43
N GLU A 68 12.46 2.27 10.20
CA GLU A 68 11.99 2.31 11.59
C GLU A 68 10.48 2.01 11.70
N LEU A 69 9.66 2.58 10.80
CA LEU A 69 8.22 2.34 10.76
C LEU A 69 7.89 0.93 10.29
N ARG A 70 8.63 0.42 9.30
CA ARG A 70 8.50 -0.94 8.80
C ARG A 70 8.69 -1.95 9.93
N GLU A 71 9.74 -1.80 10.73
CA GLU A 71 10.04 -2.65 11.88
C GLU A 71 9.02 -2.46 13.01
N LYS A 72 8.71 -1.20 13.35
CA LYS A 72 7.78 -0.87 14.44
C LYS A 72 6.40 -1.51 14.23
N PHE A 73 5.88 -1.49 13.01
CA PHE A 73 4.54 -1.96 12.69
C PHE A 73 4.51 -3.31 11.97
N ASN A 74 5.66 -3.95 11.78
CA ASN A 74 5.80 -5.20 11.02
C ASN A 74 5.14 -5.12 9.63
N LEU A 75 5.39 -4.01 8.93
CA LEU A 75 4.95 -3.82 7.56
C LEU A 75 5.90 -4.54 6.61
N LYS A 76 5.40 -4.91 5.44
CA LYS A 76 6.22 -5.42 4.35
C LYS A 76 7.07 -4.31 3.74
N ASP A 77 6.46 -3.14 3.59
CA ASP A 77 7.09 -1.96 3.01
C ASP A 77 6.34 -0.68 3.40
N ILE A 78 7.03 0.43 3.41
CA ILE A 78 6.44 1.76 3.56
C ILE A 78 7.25 2.75 2.72
N SER A 79 6.56 3.70 2.12
CA SER A 79 7.20 4.77 1.35
C SER A 79 6.64 6.12 1.75
N ILE A 80 7.55 7.06 1.93
CA ILE A 80 7.24 8.41 2.42
C ILE A 80 7.44 9.41 1.30
N VAL A 81 6.39 10.18 1.00
CA VAL A 81 6.45 11.32 0.07
C VAL A 81 6.44 12.64 0.83
N ASP A 82 6.83 13.71 0.14
CA ASP A 82 6.80 15.05 0.71
C ASP A 82 5.38 15.43 1.13
N TYR A 83 5.27 15.97 2.34
CA TYR A 83 4.03 16.55 2.84
C TYR A 83 3.76 17.90 2.15
N SER A 84 2.49 18.20 1.95
CA SER A 84 2.01 19.52 1.53
C SER A 84 0.75 19.90 2.32
N ASN A 85 0.67 21.18 2.71
CA ASN A 85 -0.56 21.75 3.29
C ASN A 85 -1.69 21.89 2.25
N ASN A 86 -1.35 21.85 0.96
CA ASN A 86 -2.30 21.84 -0.12
C ASN A 86 -2.73 20.41 -0.41
N ASP A 87 -4.00 20.07 -0.16
CA ASP A 87 -4.55 18.72 -0.36
C ASP A 87 -4.36 18.22 -1.81
N TYR A 88 -4.49 19.08 -2.80
CA TYR A 88 -4.27 18.73 -4.20
C TYR A 88 -2.82 18.30 -4.46
N GLN A 89 -1.85 19.08 -3.94
CA GLN A 89 -0.43 18.76 -4.09
C GLN A 89 -0.07 17.47 -3.34
N LEU A 90 -0.60 17.27 -2.13
CA LEU A 90 -0.41 16.05 -1.36
C LEU A 90 -0.93 14.82 -2.11
N ILE A 91 -2.14 14.91 -2.68
CA ILE A 91 -2.74 13.84 -3.48
C ILE A 91 -1.88 13.53 -4.71
N ASN A 92 -1.34 14.56 -5.37
CA ASN A 92 -0.46 14.38 -6.53
C ASN A 92 0.89 13.74 -6.14
N ASN A 93 1.49 14.13 -5.02
CA ASN A 93 2.72 13.50 -4.52
C ASN A 93 2.50 12.01 -4.24
N LEU A 94 1.41 11.67 -3.52
CA LEU A 94 1.02 10.29 -3.28
C LEU A 94 0.77 9.52 -4.58
N GLY A 95 0.04 10.13 -5.52
CA GLY A 95 -0.30 9.54 -6.81
C GLY A 95 0.94 9.26 -7.67
N SER A 96 1.84 10.24 -7.78
CA SER A 96 3.06 10.12 -8.58
C SER A 96 4.00 9.04 -8.06
N TYR A 97 4.20 8.99 -6.74
CA TYR A 97 5.02 7.94 -6.15
C TYR A 97 4.36 6.56 -6.29
N THR A 98 3.06 6.47 -6.09
CA THR A 98 2.32 5.21 -6.27
C THR A 98 2.42 4.71 -7.70
N ALA A 99 2.32 5.59 -8.70
CA ALA A 99 2.51 5.23 -10.10
C ALA A 99 3.90 4.64 -10.34
N PHE A 100 4.96 5.30 -9.86
CA PHE A 100 6.33 4.80 -9.93
C PHE A 100 6.47 3.44 -9.21
N TYR A 101 5.93 3.30 -8.01
CA TYR A 101 5.98 2.05 -7.24
C TYR A 101 5.31 0.89 -7.99
N LEU A 102 4.12 1.09 -8.52
CA LEU A 102 3.39 0.07 -9.26
C LEU A 102 4.10 -0.31 -10.55
N GLN A 103 4.62 0.66 -11.32
CA GLN A 103 5.38 0.40 -12.54
C GLN A 103 6.59 -0.53 -12.32
N ASN A 104 7.21 -0.46 -11.13
CA ASN A 104 8.38 -1.26 -10.80
C ASN A 104 8.07 -2.57 -10.05
N THR A 105 6.85 -2.76 -9.57
CA THR A 105 6.53 -3.88 -8.66
C THR A 105 5.39 -4.78 -9.11
N ILE A 106 4.60 -4.38 -10.09
CA ILE A 106 3.58 -5.25 -10.71
C ILE A 106 4.29 -6.36 -11.49
N LYS A 107 3.80 -7.57 -11.33
CA LYS A 107 4.35 -8.77 -11.98
C LYS A 107 3.39 -9.35 -12.99
N LYS A 108 3.92 -10.16 -13.88
CA LYS A 108 3.13 -10.92 -14.85
C LYS A 108 2.08 -11.77 -14.12
N ASN A 109 0.85 -11.73 -14.62
CA ASN A 109 -0.32 -12.42 -14.08
C ASN A 109 -0.75 -11.97 -12.67
N ASP A 110 -0.32 -10.80 -12.20
CA ASP A 110 -0.94 -10.23 -11.01
C ASP A 110 -2.44 -9.98 -11.26
N LEU A 111 -3.24 -10.22 -10.22
CA LEU A 111 -4.65 -9.88 -10.19
C LEU A 111 -4.83 -8.78 -9.12
N VAL A 112 -5.13 -7.57 -9.58
CA VAL A 112 -5.12 -6.36 -8.75
C VAL A 112 -6.52 -5.91 -8.41
N GLY A 113 -6.92 -6.05 -7.14
CA GLY A 113 -8.15 -5.47 -6.63
C GLY A 113 -7.98 -3.98 -6.33
N ILE A 114 -8.87 -3.12 -6.83
CA ILE A 114 -8.80 -1.68 -6.57
C ILE A 114 -10.08 -1.12 -5.94
N SER A 115 -9.89 -0.18 -4.99
CA SER A 115 -11.00 0.63 -4.47
C SER A 115 -11.38 1.77 -5.42
N CYS A 116 -12.67 2.06 -5.52
CA CYS A 116 -13.21 2.98 -6.54
C CYS A 116 -13.18 4.46 -6.14
N TRP A 117 -13.27 4.78 -4.85
CA TRP A 117 -13.55 6.14 -4.37
C TRP A 117 -12.33 6.80 -3.71
N SER A 118 -11.14 6.64 -4.33
CA SER A 118 -9.90 7.22 -3.84
C SER A 118 -9.33 8.26 -4.78
N GLN A 119 -9.22 9.49 -4.31
CA GLN A 119 -8.58 10.58 -5.07
C GLN A 119 -7.09 10.29 -5.34
N ALA A 120 -6.39 9.68 -4.39
CA ALA A 120 -4.99 9.32 -4.57
C ALA A 120 -4.81 8.25 -5.65
N LEU A 121 -5.71 7.25 -5.73
CA LEU A 121 -5.68 6.25 -6.80
C LEU A 121 -6.05 6.84 -8.16
N LEU A 122 -6.97 7.81 -8.19
CA LEU A 122 -7.28 8.54 -9.42
C LEU A 122 -6.06 9.35 -9.90
N ALA A 123 -5.40 10.07 -8.99
CA ALA A 123 -4.15 10.78 -9.30
C ALA A 123 -3.06 9.81 -9.81
N THR A 124 -2.93 8.63 -9.18
CA THR A 124 -2.03 7.57 -9.64
C THR A 124 -2.30 7.17 -11.08
N ALA A 125 -3.55 6.82 -11.40
CA ALA A 125 -3.95 6.38 -12.74
C ALA A 125 -3.75 7.45 -13.82
N ASN A 126 -3.89 8.73 -13.45
CA ASN A 126 -3.72 9.85 -14.38
C ASN A 126 -2.25 10.11 -14.77
N VAL A 127 -1.30 9.86 -13.88
CA VAL A 127 0.13 10.14 -14.12
C VAL A 127 0.91 8.87 -14.49
N MET A 128 0.34 7.70 -14.31
CA MET A 128 1.00 6.43 -14.56
C MET A 128 1.19 6.19 -16.06
N ASN A 129 2.40 5.82 -16.47
CA ASN A 129 2.68 5.32 -17.80
C ASN A 129 2.30 3.83 -17.92
N ASN A 130 2.13 3.35 -19.15
CA ASN A 130 1.93 1.93 -19.37
C ASN A 130 3.17 1.14 -18.93
N ILE A 131 2.96 0.00 -18.29
CA ILE A 131 4.04 -0.95 -17.99
C ILE A 131 4.44 -1.72 -19.24
N GLU A 132 5.52 -2.49 -19.16
CA GLU A 132 5.97 -3.33 -20.26
C GLU A 132 4.86 -4.25 -20.77
N LYS A 133 4.75 -4.41 -22.09
CA LYS A 133 3.72 -5.26 -22.73
C LYS A 133 3.78 -6.74 -22.33
N SER A 134 4.93 -7.20 -21.85
CA SER A 134 5.13 -8.56 -21.33
C SER A 134 4.42 -8.83 -20.00
N ILE A 135 4.02 -7.76 -19.29
CA ILE A 135 3.31 -7.82 -18.01
C ILE A 135 1.83 -7.67 -18.31
N ASN A 136 1.08 -8.73 -18.09
CA ASN A 136 -0.37 -8.77 -18.15
C ASN A 136 -0.91 -8.91 -16.73
N ALA A 137 -1.48 -7.84 -16.17
CA ALA A 137 -2.09 -7.88 -14.85
C ALA A 137 -3.55 -7.41 -14.94
N ASP A 138 -4.46 -8.29 -14.60
CA ASP A 138 -5.88 -7.98 -14.62
C ASP A 138 -6.28 -7.14 -13.40
N VAL A 139 -7.30 -6.30 -13.57
CA VAL A 139 -7.78 -5.40 -12.53
C VAL A 139 -9.22 -5.70 -12.17
N VAL A 140 -9.48 -5.90 -10.88
CA VAL A 140 -10.80 -6.22 -10.33
C VAL A 140 -11.30 -5.07 -9.48
N GLN A 141 -12.49 -4.61 -9.75
CA GLN A 141 -13.18 -3.65 -8.91
C GLN A 141 -13.67 -4.35 -7.62
N ILE A 142 -13.12 -3.99 -6.47
CA ILE A 142 -13.41 -4.66 -5.18
C ILE A 142 -14.46 -3.94 -4.32
N LEU A 143 -15.05 -2.87 -4.82
CA LEU A 143 -16.16 -2.15 -4.22
C LEU A 143 -17.09 -1.68 -5.34
N GLY A 144 -18.38 -1.82 -5.15
CA GLY A 144 -19.39 -1.31 -6.11
C GLY A 144 -19.20 0.17 -6.38
N GLY A 145 -19.37 0.56 -7.63
CA GLY A 145 -19.02 1.89 -8.13
C GLY A 145 -20.14 2.62 -8.86
N LEU A 146 -21.30 2.00 -9.04
CA LEU A 146 -22.46 2.70 -9.64
C LEU A 146 -22.94 3.84 -8.75
N GLY A 147 -23.21 4.98 -9.33
CA GLY A 147 -23.66 6.16 -8.64
C GLY A 147 -24.40 7.13 -9.59
N SER A 148 -24.49 8.43 -9.25
CA SER A 148 -25.10 9.42 -10.11
C SER A 148 -24.38 9.56 -11.46
N SER A 149 -25.10 9.90 -12.51
CA SER A 149 -24.66 9.88 -13.92
C SER A 149 -23.36 10.63 -14.22
N THR A 150 -23.03 11.65 -13.45
CA THR A 150 -21.78 12.42 -13.59
C THR A 150 -20.56 11.71 -12.98
N PHE A 151 -20.77 10.76 -12.08
CA PHE A 151 -19.73 10.05 -11.32
C PHE A 151 -19.66 8.54 -11.58
N GLU A 152 -20.69 7.96 -12.25
CA GLU A 152 -20.64 6.56 -12.71
C GLU A 152 -19.37 6.25 -13.50
N SER A 153 -18.89 7.24 -14.24
CA SER A 153 -17.68 7.12 -15.03
C SER A 153 -16.43 6.96 -14.17
N HIS A 154 -16.34 7.51 -12.93
CA HIS A 154 -15.10 7.52 -12.17
C HIS A 154 -14.65 6.15 -11.69
N ALA A 155 -15.54 5.35 -11.12
CA ALA A 155 -15.19 4.02 -10.63
C ALA A 155 -14.83 3.06 -11.77
N TYR A 156 -15.59 3.09 -12.85
CA TYR A 156 -15.31 2.29 -14.04
C TYR A 156 -14.09 2.79 -14.78
N GLN A 157 -13.98 4.11 -15.00
CA GLN A 157 -12.81 4.72 -15.63
C GLN A 157 -11.53 4.41 -14.84
N LEU A 158 -11.56 4.44 -13.52
CA LEU A 158 -10.41 4.12 -12.69
C LEU A 158 -9.96 2.67 -12.92
N THR A 159 -10.91 1.72 -12.92
CA THR A 159 -10.64 0.30 -13.17
C THR A 159 -10.09 0.07 -14.59
N TYR A 160 -10.71 0.69 -15.60
CA TYR A 160 -10.24 0.62 -16.99
C TYR A 160 -8.86 1.26 -17.18
N LYS A 161 -8.61 2.44 -16.60
CA LYS A 161 -7.31 3.10 -16.68
C LYS A 161 -6.19 2.22 -16.12
N PHE A 162 -6.39 1.62 -14.95
CA PHE A 162 -5.38 0.71 -14.40
C PHE A 162 -5.22 -0.54 -15.25
N ALA A 163 -6.30 -1.14 -15.75
CA ALA A 163 -6.21 -2.31 -16.63
C ALA A 163 -5.45 -1.99 -17.93
N GLU A 164 -5.71 -0.84 -18.54
CA GLU A 164 -4.95 -0.35 -19.69
C GLU A 164 -3.46 -0.17 -19.35
N LYS A 165 -3.15 0.48 -18.21
CA LYS A 165 -1.77 0.70 -17.76
C LYS A 165 -1.02 -0.61 -17.51
N PHE A 166 -1.73 -1.64 -17.05
CA PHE A 166 -1.17 -2.97 -16.76
C PHE A 166 -1.27 -3.95 -17.94
N ASN A 167 -1.74 -3.50 -19.11
CA ASN A 167 -2.00 -4.33 -20.30
C ASN A 167 -2.90 -5.55 -20.01
N GLY A 168 -3.77 -5.43 -19.02
CA GLY A 168 -4.68 -6.48 -18.56
C GLY A 168 -6.14 -6.16 -18.85
N LYS A 169 -7.04 -6.98 -18.31
CA LYS A 169 -8.48 -6.83 -18.43
C LYS A 169 -9.07 -6.17 -17.19
N ALA A 170 -10.13 -5.38 -17.38
CA ALA A 170 -10.92 -4.81 -16.31
C ALA A 170 -12.10 -5.74 -15.98
N HIS A 171 -12.23 -6.13 -14.72
CA HIS A 171 -13.36 -6.89 -14.17
C HIS A 171 -14.17 -5.96 -13.28
N LEU A 172 -15.31 -5.50 -13.79
CA LEU A 172 -16.17 -4.52 -13.13
C LEU A 172 -17.18 -5.21 -12.20
N LEU A 173 -17.51 -4.56 -11.08
CA LEU A 173 -18.61 -4.93 -10.20
C LEU A 173 -19.82 -4.00 -10.48
N PRO A 174 -20.82 -4.43 -11.29
CA PRO A 174 -21.92 -3.59 -11.74
C PRO A 174 -22.98 -3.43 -10.65
N SER A 175 -22.63 -2.72 -9.61
CA SER A 175 -23.47 -2.49 -8.44
C SER A 175 -23.12 -1.15 -7.77
N PRO A 176 -24.06 -0.49 -7.10
CA PRO A 176 -23.75 0.55 -6.13
C PRO A 176 -22.83 -0.01 -5.01
N GLY A 177 -22.01 0.85 -4.42
CA GLY A 177 -21.20 0.47 -3.25
C GLY A 177 -22.07 0.21 -2.02
N ILE A 178 -23.17 0.95 -1.89
CA ILE A 178 -24.15 0.82 -0.81
C ILE A 178 -25.53 0.65 -1.42
N LEU A 179 -26.22 -0.42 -1.07
CA LEU A 179 -27.60 -0.68 -1.47
C LEU A 179 -28.58 -0.17 -0.40
N ASP A 180 -29.81 0.13 -0.80
CA ASP A 180 -30.84 0.61 0.12
C ASP A 180 -31.27 -0.45 1.14
N SER A 181 -31.17 -1.73 0.79
CA SER A 181 -31.59 -2.81 1.66
C SER A 181 -30.69 -4.06 1.61
N LYS A 182 -30.70 -4.81 2.70
CA LYS A 182 -30.06 -6.15 2.77
C LYS A 182 -30.69 -7.13 1.74
N SER A 183 -32.01 -7.06 1.53
CA SER A 183 -32.72 -7.92 0.56
C SER A 183 -32.23 -7.64 -0.86
N GLY A 184 -32.13 -6.37 -1.26
CA GLY A 184 -31.58 -5.98 -2.56
C GLY A 184 -30.17 -6.50 -2.77
N ARG A 185 -29.30 -6.38 -1.75
CA ARG A 185 -27.96 -6.96 -1.80
C ARG A 185 -27.98 -8.49 -2.01
N ASN A 186 -28.81 -9.18 -1.27
CA ASN A 186 -28.90 -10.65 -1.36
C ASN A 186 -29.44 -11.12 -2.72
N ILE A 187 -30.30 -10.33 -3.38
CA ILE A 187 -30.77 -10.60 -4.75
C ILE A 187 -29.61 -10.46 -5.73
N LEU A 188 -28.88 -9.34 -5.69
CA LEU A 188 -27.75 -9.10 -6.58
C LEU A 188 -26.64 -10.15 -6.41
N LEU A 189 -26.38 -10.61 -5.18
CA LEU A 189 -25.38 -11.66 -4.93
C LEU A 189 -25.73 -13.02 -5.53
N LYS A 190 -26.97 -13.23 -6.01
CA LYS A 190 -27.37 -14.45 -6.73
C LYS A 190 -27.13 -14.36 -8.23
N ASP A 191 -26.87 -13.17 -8.75
CA ASP A 191 -26.54 -12.98 -10.15
C ASP A 191 -25.21 -13.65 -10.49
N ALA A 192 -25.20 -14.43 -11.58
CA ALA A 192 -24.03 -15.25 -11.97
C ALA A 192 -22.81 -14.41 -12.31
N TYR A 193 -22.99 -13.22 -12.93
CA TYR A 193 -21.86 -12.35 -13.25
C TYR A 193 -21.29 -11.72 -11.98
N ILE A 194 -22.13 -11.26 -11.06
CA ILE A 194 -21.70 -10.72 -9.77
C ILE A 194 -20.95 -11.79 -8.96
N GLN A 195 -21.45 -13.02 -8.92
CA GLN A 195 -20.75 -14.12 -8.27
C GLN A 195 -19.37 -14.37 -8.88
N LYS A 196 -19.26 -14.33 -10.22
CA LYS A 196 -17.96 -14.43 -10.89
C LYS A 196 -16.97 -13.38 -10.41
N ILE A 197 -17.41 -12.12 -10.24
CA ILE A 197 -16.53 -11.05 -9.73
C ILE A 197 -16.15 -11.29 -8.26
N PHE A 198 -17.10 -11.71 -7.41
CA PHE A 198 -16.81 -12.03 -6.01
C PHE A 198 -15.83 -13.22 -5.87
N ASN A 199 -15.90 -14.21 -6.73
CA ASN A 199 -14.97 -15.34 -6.75
C ASN A 199 -13.53 -14.89 -7.09
N LEU A 200 -13.36 -13.86 -7.92
CA LEU A 200 -12.03 -13.28 -8.20
C LEU A 200 -11.38 -12.69 -6.95
N PHE A 201 -12.15 -12.29 -5.92
CA PHE A 201 -11.57 -11.75 -4.69
C PHE A 201 -10.68 -12.75 -3.95
N GLU A 202 -10.94 -14.06 -4.11
CA GLU A 202 -10.14 -15.12 -3.49
C GLU A 202 -8.78 -15.33 -4.19
N SER A 203 -8.69 -14.88 -5.44
CA SER A 203 -7.48 -15.03 -6.27
C SER A 203 -6.64 -13.75 -6.36
N LEU A 204 -7.03 -12.68 -5.68
CA LEU A 204 -6.30 -11.42 -5.72
C LEU A 204 -4.89 -11.58 -5.16
N THR A 205 -3.90 -11.12 -5.91
CA THR A 205 -2.48 -11.07 -5.48
C THR A 205 -2.14 -9.74 -4.85
N ILE A 206 -2.84 -8.68 -5.27
CA ILE A 206 -2.66 -7.30 -4.80
C ILE A 206 -4.02 -6.68 -4.49
N ALA A 207 -4.13 -5.98 -3.36
CA ALA A 207 -5.18 -5.00 -3.11
C ALA A 207 -4.56 -3.61 -3.08
N LEU A 208 -5.03 -2.72 -3.94
CA LEU A 208 -4.67 -1.31 -3.97
C LEU A 208 -5.84 -0.49 -3.43
N VAL A 209 -5.69 0.07 -2.24
CA VAL A 209 -6.79 0.67 -1.49
C VAL A 209 -6.48 2.09 -1.01
N GLY A 210 -7.51 2.91 -0.95
CA GLY A 210 -7.50 4.13 -0.16
C GLY A 210 -7.94 3.84 1.28
N ILE A 211 -7.62 4.76 2.19
CA ILE A 211 -8.14 4.75 3.55
C ILE A 211 -9.07 5.94 3.71
N GLY A 212 -10.30 5.69 4.13
CA GLY A 212 -11.31 6.68 4.42
C GLY A 212 -11.26 7.20 5.84
N GLN A 213 -11.96 8.29 6.09
CA GLN A 213 -12.23 8.86 7.41
C GLN A 213 -13.76 8.95 7.60
N ILE A 214 -14.22 9.16 8.84
CA ILE A 214 -15.68 9.26 9.10
C ILE A 214 -16.36 10.36 8.27
N LYS A 215 -15.67 11.49 8.06
CA LYS A 215 -16.14 12.51 7.14
C LYS A 215 -16.00 11.99 5.72
N GLN A 216 -17.13 11.76 5.08
CA GLN A 216 -17.16 11.22 3.71
C GLN A 216 -16.36 12.10 2.74
N SER A 217 -15.65 11.46 1.82
CA SER A 217 -14.96 12.17 0.75
C SER A 217 -15.95 12.82 -0.22
N LYS A 218 -15.54 13.92 -0.87
CA LYS A 218 -16.34 14.58 -1.90
C LYS A 218 -16.79 13.61 -2.99
N LEU A 219 -15.87 12.76 -3.47
CA LEU A 219 -16.18 11.74 -4.49
C LEU A 219 -17.29 10.78 -4.04
N LEU A 220 -17.24 10.29 -2.81
CA LEU A 220 -18.25 9.38 -2.28
C LEU A 220 -19.61 10.08 -2.13
N THR A 221 -19.63 11.32 -1.62
CA THR A 221 -20.87 12.10 -1.45
C THR A 221 -21.52 12.41 -2.78
N GLU A 222 -20.75 12.85 -3.76
CA GLU A 222 -21.24 13.21 -5.09
C GLU A 222 -21.69 11.99 -5.90
N SER A 223 -21.16 10.80 -5.63
CA SER A 223 -21.59 9.55 -6.27
C SER A 223 -22.96 9.06 -5.82
N GLY A 224 -23.52 9.60 -4.75
CA GLY A 224 -24.74 9.09 -4.13
C GLY A 224 -24.53 7.86 -3.23
N ASN A 225 -23.34 7.27 -3.18
CA ASN A 225 -22.99 6.16 -2.28
C ASN A 225 -22.68 6.67 -0.86
N CYS A 226 -23.51 7.54 -0.32
CA CYS A 226 -23.27 8.20 0.94
C CYS A 226 -24.12 7.63 2.07
N PHE A 227 -23.64 7.87 3.29
CA PHE A 227 -24.38 7.54 4.51
C PHE A 227 -25.31 8.70 4.87
N ASN A 228 -26.50 8.39 5.34
CA ASN A 228 -27.40 9.39 5.87
C ASN A 228 -26.94 9.88 7.26
N PHE A 229 -27.56 10.95 7.75
CA PHE A 229 -27.17 11.56 9.03
C PHE A 229 -27.25 10.57 10.21
N LYS A 230 -28.28 9.73 10.27
CA LYS A 230 -28.46 8.75 11.36
C LYS A 230 -27.35 7.69 11.34
N GLU A 231 -26.95 7.27 10.14
CA GLU A 231 -25.84 6.31 9.94
C GLU A 231 -24.49 6.90 10.37
N LEU A 232 -24.23 8.17 10.01
CA LEU A 232 -23.03 8.87 10.43
C LEU A 232 -22.96 9.02 11.97
N GLU A 233 -24.07 9.37 12.61
CA GLU A 233 -24.15 9.46 14.07
C GLU A 233 -23.94 8.09 14.74
N LEU A 234 -24.46 7.01 14.15
CA LEU A 234 -24.21 5.65 14.61
C LEU A 234 -22.72 5.29 14.54
N LEU A 235 -22.06 5.62 13.43
CA LEU A 235 -20.63 5.37 13.26
C LEU A 235 -19.79 6.14 14.30
N LYS A 236 -20.14 7.40 14.56
CA LYS A 236 -19.50 8.21 15.61
C LYS A 236 -19.71 7.59 17.01
N LYS A 237 -20.95 7.21 17.36
CA LYS A 237 -21.26 6.55 18.64
C LYS A 237 -20.49 5.24 18.81
N LYS A 238 -20.22 4.51 17.74
CA LYS A 238 -19.41 3.28 17.74
C LYS A 238 -17.91 3.56 17.69
N GLN A 239 -17.48 4.81 17.82
CA GLN A 239 -16.06 5.21 17.81
C GLN A 239 -15.29 4.73 16.58
N VAL A 240 -15.96 4.70 15.42
CA VAL A 240 -15.32 4.46 14.14
C VAL A 240 -14.32 5.59 13.88
N VAL A 241 -13.09 5.26 13.47
CA VAL A 241 -12.08 6.26 13.10
C VAL A 241 -11.89 6.39 11.59
N GLY A 242 -12.31 5.38 10.83
CA GLY A 242 -12.22 5.37 9.38
C GLY A 242 -12.70 4.06 8.79
N ASP A 243 -12.44 3.90 7.49
CA ASP A 243 -12.83 2.72 6.73
C ASP A 243 -11.81 2.33 5.66
N ILE A 244 -11.90 1.09 5.22
CA ILE A 244 -11.32 0.60 3.97
C ILE A 244 -12.46 -0.06 3.19
N ASN A 245 -12.73 0.41 1.97
CA ASN A 245 -13.83 -0.08 1.13
C ASN A 245 -15.20 -0.07 1.88
N LEU A 246 -15.48 1.01 2.58
CA LEU A 246 -16.68 1.18 3.41
C LEU A 246 -16.82 0.16 4.56
N ARG A 247 -15.73 -0.53 4.91
CA ARG A 247 -15.66 -1.41 6.09
C ARG A 247 -15.02 -0.65 7.24
N PHE A 248 -15.76 -0.50 8.32
CA PHE A 248 -15.45 0.41 9.42
C PHE A 248 -14.49 -0.18 10.43
N ILE A 249 -13.59 0.66 10.92
CA ILE A 249 -12.56 0.27 11.88
C ILE A 249 -12.53 1.21 13.09
N SER A 250 -12.30 0.64 14.27
CA SER A 250 -12.03 1.36 15.51
C SER A 250 -10.56 1.79 15.61
N GLU A 251 -10.23 2.63 16.58
CA GLU A 251 -8.86 3.15 16.75
C GLU A 251 -7.82 2.05 17.06
N ASP A 252 -8.25 0.95 17.67
CA ASP A 252 -7.43 -0.25 17.91
C ASP A 252 -7.38 -1.23 16.74
N GLY A 253 -7.93 -0.86 15.57
CA GLY A 253 -7.90 -1.65 14.34
C GLY A 253 -8.93 -2.77 14.26
N LYS A 254 -9.91 -2.84 15.18
CA LYS A 254 -10.97 -3.86 15.11
C LYS A 254 -12.02 -3.49 14.07
N ASN A 255 -12.53 -4.50 13.38
CA ASN A 255 -13.67 -4.35 12.48
C ASN A 255 -14.95 -4.05 13.27
N ILE A 256 -15.54 -2.88 13.05
CA ILE A 256 -16.83 -2.49 13.65
C ILE A 256 -17.96 -2.90 12.72
N LYS A 257 -18.62 -3.99 13.05
CA LYS A 257 -19.79 -4.47 12.31
C LYS A 257 -21.00 -3.58 12.59
N THR A 258 -21.69 -3.21 11.53
CA THR A 258 -22.93 -2.43 11.55
C THR A 258 -23.96 -3.02 10.57
N ASP A 259 -25.20 -2.52 10.62
CA ASP A 259 -26.19 -2.91 9.62
C ASP A 259 -25.83 -2.43 8.20
N LEU A 260 -24.98 -1.41 8.09
CA LEU A 260 -24.42 -0.97 6.81
C LEU A 260 -23.65 -2.09 6.10
N ASP A 261 -22.90 -2.91 6.85
CA ASP A 261 -22.15 -4.04 6.25
C ASP A 261 -23.04 -5.00 5.47
N LYS A 262 -24.32 -5.11 5.87
CA LYS A 262 -25.32 -5.96 5.20
C LYS A 262 -25.79 -5.40 3.87
N ARG A 263 -25.44 -4.14 3.54
CA ARG A 263 -25.85 -3.43 2.32
C ARG A 263 -24.67 -3.10 1.39
N ILE A 264 -23.43 -3.26 1.86
CA ILE A 264 -22.24 -2.95 1.09
C ILE A 264 -21.93 -4.05 0.09
N MET A 265 -21.73 -3.68 -1.18
CA MET A 265 -21.31 -4.54 -2.27
C MET A 265 -19.80 -4.39 -2.50
N GLY A 266 -19.04 -5.30 -1.95
CA GLY A 266 -17.58 -5.27 -2.05
C GLY A 266 -16.89 -6.20 -1.08
N ILE A 267 -15.58 -6.25 -1.18
CA ILE A 267 -14.73 -7.10 -0.34
C ILE A 267 -14.92 -6.80 1.14
N ASN A 268 -14.81 -7.80 1.99
CA ASN A 268 -14.78 -7.61 3.43
C ASN A 268 -13.35 -7.59 3.98
N LEU A 269 -13.19 -7.13 5.24
CA LEU A 269 -11.86 -6.98 5.84
C LEU A 269 -11.15 -8.33 6.07
N ASN A 270 -11.89 -9.42 6.26
CA ASN A 270 -11.27 -10.74 6.41
C ASN A 270 -10.70 -11.23 5.08
N GLN A 271 -11.45 -11.08 3.98
CA GLN A 271 -10.95 -11.37 2.64
C GLN A 271 -9.76 -10.47 2.27
N LEU A 272 -9.82 -9.18 2.60
CA LEU A 272 -8.73 -8.25 2.36
C LEU A 272 -7.43 -8.71 3.04
N LYS A 273 -7.50 -9.20 4.28
CA LYS A 273 -6.32 -9.70 5.02
C LYS A 273 -5.64 -10.90 4.37
N LEU A 274 -6.35 -11.69 3.58
CA LEU A 274 -5.80 -12.87 2.92
C LEU A 274 -4.99 -12.53 1.67
N ILE A 275 -5.14 -11.30 1.14
CA ILE A 275 -4.42 -10.87 -0.06
C ILE A 275 -2.94 -10.65 0.28
N PRO A 276 -1.99 -11.24 -0.47
CA PRO A 276 -0.56 -11.21 -0.13
C PRO A 276 0.06 -9.80 -0.08
N ARG A 277 -0.36 -8.91 -1.00
CA ARG A 277 0.10 -7.52 -1.06
C ARG A 277 -1.10 -6.58 -0.90
N ARG A 278 -1.14 -5.88 0.22
CA ARG A 278 -2.21 -4.94 0.58
C ARG A 278 -1.61 -3.55 0.67
N ILE A 279 -1.69 -2.82 -0.43
CA ILE A 279 -1.06 -1.52 -0.61
C ILE A 279 -2.09 -0.45 -0.33
N ALA A 280 -1.87 0.35 0.71
CA ALA A 280 -2.67 1.54 0.98
C ALA A 280 -1.97 2.80 0.52
N VAL A 281 -2.75 3.69 -0.11
CA VAL A 281 -2.30 5.02 -0.52
C VAL A 281 -3.12 6.04 0.23
N ALA A 282 -2.54 6.61 1.28
CA ALA A 282 -3.25 7.53 2.16
C ALA A 282 -2.28 8.44 2.92
N GLY A 283 -2.66 9.71 3.10
CA GLY A 283 -1.89 10.70 3.84
C GLY A 283 -2.77 11.85 4.32
N GLY A 284 -2.16 12.77 5.05
CA GLY A 284 -2.79 13.94 5.61
C GLY A 284 -3.28 13.76 7.05
N LYS A 285 -3.17 14.83 7.83
CA LYS A 285 -3.47 14.87 9.28
C LYS A 285 -4.82 14.26 9.66
N GLN A 286 -5.84 14.51 8.84
CA GLN A 286 -7.20 14.03 9.07
C GLN A 286 -7.35 12.50 8.98
N LYS A 287 -6.36 11.80 8.38
CA LYS A 287 -6.35 10.34 8.23
C LYS A 287 -5.40 9.62 9.21
N HIS A 288 -4.69 10.32 10.06
CA HIS A 288 -3.70 9.73 10.97
C HIS A 288 -4.27 8.55 11.77
N LYS A 289 -5.43 8.73 12.39
CA LYS A 289 -6.07 7.67 13.20
C LYS A 289 -6.52 6.48 12.35
N SER A 290 -7.12 6.73 11.19
CA SER A 290 -7.57 5.66 10.31
C SER A 290 -6.42 4.89 9.67
N ILE A 291 -5.30 5.56 9.35
CA ILE A 291 -4.08 4.90 8.85
C ILE A 291 -3.49 4.01 9.95
N LYS A 292 -3.28 4.54 11.16
CA LYS A 292 -2.84 3.75 12.33
C LYS A 292 -3.72 2.52 12.53
N ALA A 293 -5.04 2.71 12.59
CA ALA A 293 -6.01 1.64 12.78
C ALA A 293 -5.94 0.57 11.67
N SER A 294 -5.74 0.98 10.41
CA SER A 294 -5.59 0.07 9.28
C SER A 294 -4.35 -0.82 9.39
N ILE A 295 -3.26 -0.26 9.90
CA ILE A 295 -2.02 -0.99 10.19
C ILE A 295 -2.25 -1.98 11.35
N LEU A 296 -2.74 -1.50 12.49
CA LEU A 296 -2.97 -2.32 13.68
C LEU A 296 -3.95 -3.48 13.42
N GLY A 297 -4.97 -3.23 12.59
CA GLY A 297 -5.90 -4.25 12.16
C GLY A 297 -5.31 -5.27 11.18
N GLY A 298 -4.10 -5.06 10.65
CA GLY A 298 -3.48 -5.93 9.65
C GLY A 298 -4.18 -5.92 8.29
N TYR A 299 -4.94 -4.85 7.99
CA TYR A 299 -5.66 -4.72 6.73
C TYR A 299 -4.78 -4.28 5.58
N ILE A 300 -3.64 -3.70 5.90
CA ILE A 300 -2.60 -3.30 4.96
C ILE A 300 -1.24 -3.85 5.42
N ASN A 301 -0.35 -4.10 4.48
CA ASN A 301 1.04 -4.47 4.76
C ASN A 301 2.06 -3.66 3.98
N THR A 302 1.59 -2.79 3.09
CA THR A 302 2.40 -1.78 2.40
C THR A 302 1.67 -0.44 2.50
N LEU A 303 2.38 0.62 2.85
CA LEU A 303 1.81 1.95 3.00
C LEU A 303 2.61 2.96 2.18
N ILE A 304 1.91 3.72 1.34
CA ILE A 304 2.45 4.92 0.69
C ILE A 304 1.79 6.13 1.37
N THR A 305 2.59 6.96 2.04
CA THR A 305 2.09 8.04 2.88
C THR A 305 3.00 9.26 2.84
N ASP A 306 2.60 10.35 3.49
CA ASP A 306 3.39 11.57 3.59
C ASP A 306 4.24 11.65 4.87
N ALA A 307 5.24 12.53 4.86
CA ALA A 307 6.17 12.73 5.95
C ALA A 307 5.49 13.16 7.27
N GLN A 308 4.39 13.93 7.23
CA GLN A 308 3.67 14.32 8.45
C GLN A 308 2.96 13.11 9.09
N THR A 309 2.36 12.26 8.27
CA THR A 309 1.75 11.00 8.70
C THR A 309 2.80 10.05 9.25
N ALA A 310 3.94 9.91 8.58
CA ALA A 310 5.05 9.08 9.05
C ALA A 310 5.56 9.53 10.43
N ASN A 311 5.78 10.83 10.60
CA ASN A 311 6.18 11.43 11.88
C ASN A 311 5.12 11.22 12.98
N TYR A 312 3.84 11.28 12.64
CA TYR A 312 2.79 10.93 13.60
C TYR A 312 2.89 9.45 14.03
N LEU A 313 3.05 8.53 13.07
CA LEU A 313 3.11 7.10 13.34
C LEU A 313 4.33 6.68 14.18
N ILE A 314 5.51 7.29 13.95
CA ILE A 314 6.71 6.94 14.71
C ILE A 314 6.61 7.39 16.17
N ASN A 315 5.93 8.52 16.44
CA ASN A 315 5.78 9.08 17.78
C ASN A 315 4.66 8.45 18.62
N ILE A 316 3.88 7.50 18.08
CA ILE A 316 2.87 6.78 18.87
C ILE A 316 3.58 5.79 19.79
N LYS A 317 3.29 5.89 21.10
CA LYS A 317 3.67 4.84 22.06
C LYS A 317 2.95 3.54 21.70
N LYS A 318 3.70 2.43 21.71
CA LYS A 318 3.13 1.07 21.56
C LYS A 318 2.17 0.76 22.69
#